data_97767b9725d7047efecd1c9ecadcf121
#
_entry.id   97767b9725d7047efecd1c9ecadcf121
#
_cell.length_a   1.000
_cell.length_b   1.000
_cell.length_c   1.000
_cell.angle_alpha   90.00
_cell.angle_beta   90.00
_cell.angle_gamma   90.00
#
_symmetry.space_group_name_H-M   'P 1'
#
loop_
_entity.id
_entity.type
_entity.pdbx_description
1 polymer ?
#
loop_
_entity_poly.entity_id
_entity_poly.type
_entity_poly.pdbx_seq_one_letter_code
_entity_poly.pdbx_strand_id
1 'polypeptide(L)'
;MLADIKAGKIKRVIVKDMSRFGRNYLQVGMYTEMLFPEYGVHFIAVNDGVDSVRGDSEFTAIRNVFNEMYAKDTSKKIRATWQSKGRSGEHLTTIPPYGYKKDPEDKKKWIVDEEAAAVVQKIFSLCVDGMGPTQIAKWLRTSKVLNPTAYARAKGLPVSNKSTADPYKWTNETVSRMLERVEYLGHTVNFKTTKQSFKSKKKLWNDPSEWVIFENTQEPIIEESVFLIVQNIRQGRRRPTKMGEMGMFSGLLFCSDCGGKMYLCRANNFKPEQEYYICSTYRKDRTLCTTHSIRRVVLEEIVLRNLREAIAYVSQFEDDFIRRAADRDLRERDKELAQKKDVLAQAEKRIAELDVIFKRLYEDNISGKLSDERFIKLSHDYEQEQASLKTMVENLRQDVKQQEKQKINVKHFIAAVKKYTDMTQLDTSILREFVEKIYISDVYTPDENEPRIKFRDIQIVYNFIGAFDFEEAREQSQAAQKIAKAGVA
;
A
#
# COMPACT_ATOMS: atom_id res chain seq x y z
N MET A 1 -17.02 -32.10 23.38
CA MET A 1 -18.46 -32.39 23.44
C MET A 1 -18.91 -33.36 22.33
N LEU A 2 -18.84 -33.00 21.00
CA LEU A 2 -19.33 -33.89 19.92
C LEU A 2 -18.59 -35.23 19.86
N ALA A 3 -17.27 -35.22 20.06
CA ALA A 3 -16.48 -36.45 20.13
C ALA A 3 -16.91 -37.33 21.33
N ASP A 4 -17.25 -36.75 22.44
CA ASP A 4 -17.67 -37.44 23.65
C ASP A 4 -19.12 -37.99 23.54
N ILE A 5 -19.99 -37.28 22.80
CA ILE A 5 -21.32 -37.74 22.41
C ILE A 5 -21.20 -39.01 21.54
N LYS A 6 -20.39 -38.92 20.48
CA LYS A 6 -20.15 -40.08 19.59
C LYS A 6 -19.50 -41.26 20.30
N ALA A 7 -18.71 -41.00 21.33
CA ALA A 7 -18.14 -42.03 22.19
C ALA A 7 -19.09 -42.55 23.29
N GLY A 8 -20.37 -42.11 23.32
CA GLY A 8 -21.37 -42.51 24.31
C GLY A 8 -21.14 -41.97 25.72
N LYS A 9 -20.20 -41.07 25.94
CA LYS A 9 -19.84 -40.52 27.25
C LYS A 9 -20.85 -39.50 27.77
N ILE A 10 -21.54 -38.79 26.85
CA ILE A 10 -22.53 -37.76 27.19
C ILE A 10 -23.92 -38.24 26.75
N LYS A 11 -24.82 -38.38 27.72
CA LYS A 11 -26.21 -38.80 27.49
C LYS A 11 -27.21 -37.67 27.67
N ARG A 12 -26.78 -36.50 28.18
CA ARG A 12 -27.66 -35.36 28.41
C ARG A 12 -26.91 -34.04 28.15
N VAL A 13 -27.53 -33.15 27.38
CA VAL A 13 -27.04 -31.79 27.15
C VAL A 13 -28.08 -30.79 27.62
N ILE A 14 -27.72 -29.95 28.60
CA ILE A 14 -28.59 -28.95 29.16
C ILE A 14 -28.02 -27.56 28.85
N VAL A 15 -28.83 -26.70 28.25
CA VAL A 15 -28.47 -25.28 27.95
C VAL A 15 -29.51 -24.36 28.58
N LYS A 16 -29.10 -23.13 28.86
CA LYS A 16 -30.02 -22.12 29.42
C LYS A 16 -31.12 -21.78 28.42
N ASP A 17 -30.74 -21.55 27.16
CA ASP A 17 -31.62 -21.21 26.05
C ASP A 17 -30.99 -21.67 24.71
N MET A 18 -31.82 -21.78 23.67
CA MET A 18 -31.37 -22.20 22.32
C MET A 18 -30.31 -21.29 21.73
N SER A 19 -30.33 -20.00 22.05
CA SER A 19 -29.38 -19.01 21.55
C SER A 19 -27.95 -19.25 22.07
N ARG A 20 -27.82 -19.91 23.23
CA ARG A 20 -26.54 -20.33 23.82
C ARG A 20 -25.98 -21.59 23.17
N PHE A 21 -26.85 -22.44 22.67
CA PHE A 21 -26.43 -23.66 21.98
C PHE A 21 -25.86 -23.35 20.58
N GLY A 22 -26.50 -22.47 19.82
CA GLY A 22 -25.99 -22.06 18.51
C GLY A 22 -26.80 -20.94 17.87
N ARG A 23 -26.12 -20.20 16.96
CA ARG A 23 -26.72 -19.11 16.18
C ARG A 23 -27.05 -19.48 14.74
N ASN A 24 -26.66 -20.66 14.32
CA ASN A 24 -26.92 -21.18 12.96
C ASN A 24 -28.03 -22.25 13.08
N TYR A 25 -29.24 -21.92 12.65
CA TYR A 25 -30.39 -22.79 12.79
C TYR A 25 -30.21 -24.16 12.11
N LEU A 26 -29.53 -24.20 10.95
CA LEU A 26 -29.24 -25.44 10.24
C LEU A 26 -28.35 -26.39 11.06
N GLN A 27 -27.31 -25.85 11.71
CA GLN A 27 -26.43 -26.64 12.56
C GLN A 27 -27.13 -27.05 13.86
N VAL A 28 -27.91 -26.15 14.44
CA VAL A 28 -28.70 -26.43 15.65
C VAL A 28 -29.71 -27.52 15.33
N GLY A 29 -30.50 -27.41 14.25
CA GLY A 29 -31.45 -28.41 13.82
C GLY A 29 -30.77 -29.78 13.52
N MET A 30 -29.64 -29.76 12.79
CA MET A 30 -28.88 -30.98 12.54
C MET A 30 -28.44 -31.71 13.83
N TYR A 31 -28.07 -30.96 14.86
CA TYR A 31 -27.69 -31.57 16.14
C TYR A 31 -28.90 -32.02 16.95
N THR A 32 -29.93 -31.20 17.07
CA THR A 32 -31.11 -31.52 17.93
C THR A 32 -32.05 -32.51 17.28
N GLU A 33 -32.21 -32.49 15.95
CA GLU A 33 -33.20 -33.31 15.23
C GLU A 33 -32.61 -34.59 14.64
N MET A 34 -31.28 -34.61 14.38
CA MET A 34 -30.61 -35.77 13.76
C MET A 34 -29.61 -36.43 14.71
N LEU A 35 -28.55 -35.69 15.08
CA LEU A 35 -27.40 -36.30 15.77
C LEU A 35 -27.72 -36.67 17.21
N PHE A 36 -28.41 -35.84 17.99
CA PHE A 36 -28.73 -36.19 19.38
C PHE A 36 -29.68 -37.40 19.49
N PRO A 37 -30.77 -37.48 18.70
CA PRO A 37 -31.60 -38.67 18.67
C PRO A 37 -30.83 -39.93 18.25
N GLU A 38 -29.94 -39.85 17.22
CA GLU A 38 -29.13 -40.97 16.73
C GLU A 38 -28.24 -41.57 17.85
N TYR A 39 -27.66 -40.70 18.71
CA TYR A 39 -26.81 -41.14 19.82
C TYR A 39 -27.53 -41.23 21.17
N GLY A 40 -28.87 -41.15 21.18
CA GLY A 40 -29.69 -41.24 22.39
C GLY A 40 -29.40 -40.12 23.41
N VAL A 41 -29.03 -38.94 22.95
CA VAL A 41 -28.73 -37.81 23.82
C VAL A 41 -29.98 -37.00 24.11
N HIS A 42 -30.32 -36.88 25.40
CA HIS A 42 -31.41 -36.03 25.91
C HIS A 42 -30.99 -34.55 25.88
N PHE A 43 -31.69 -33.71 25.10
CA PHE A 43 -31.41 -32.27 24.99
C PHE A 43 -32.48 -31.45 25.71
N ILE A 44 -32.06 -30.50 26.56
CA ILE A 44 -32.93 -29.61 27.32
C ILE A 44 -32.47 -28.17 27.17
N ALA A 45 -33.38 -27.25 26.75
CA ALA A 45 -33.19 -25.81 26.84
C ALA A 45 -34.17 -25.21 27.81
N VAL A 46 -33.68 -24.88 29.03
CA VAL A 46 -34.51 -24.59 30.21
C VAL A 46 -35.45 -23.39 30.00
N ASN A 47 -34.90 -22.25 29.57
CA ASN A 47 -35.70 -21.02 29.39
C ASN A 47 -36.64 -21.09 28.18
N ASP A 48 -36.35 -21.95 27.25
CA ASP A 48 -37.14 -22.11 26.02
C ASP A 48 -38.19 -23.20 26.13
N GLY A 49 -38.19 -23.96 27.25
CA GLY A 49 -39.11 -25.06 27.48
C GLY A 49 -38.96 -26.25 26.51
N VAL A 50 -37.76 -26.39 25.89
CA VAL A 50 -37.45 -27.47 24.93
C VAL A 50 -36.89 -28.63 25.72
N ASP A 51 -37.52 -29.81 25.54
CA ASP A 51 -37.13 -31.08 26.14
C ASP A 51 -37.35 -32.21 25.12
N SER A 52 -36.26 -32.77 24.57
CA SER A 52 -36.31 -33.75 23.48
C SER A 52 -36.99 -35.06 23.84
N VAL A 53 -37.21 -35.34 25.15
CA VAL A 53 -37.93 -36.56 25.61
C VAL A 53 -39.44 -36.30 25.70
N ARG A 54 -39.85 -35.08 25.96
CA ARG A 54 -41.27 -34.70 26.06
C ARG A 54 -41.94 -34.40 24.71
N GLY A 55 -41.19 -34.53 23.64
CA GLY A 55 -41.59 -34.15 22.29
C GLY A 55 -41.23 -32.71 21.98
N ASP A 56 -40.63 -32.52 20.82
CA ASP A 56 -40.32 -31.16 20.33
C ASP A 56 -41.59 -30.36 20.10
N SER A 57 -41.69 -29.21 20.69
CA SER A 57 -42.74 -28.28 20.33
C SER A 57 -42.54 -27.89 18.87
N GLU A 58 -43.60 -27.90 18.04
CA GLU A 58 -43.61 -27.44 16.65
C GLU A 58 -42.99 -26.03 16.46
N PHE A 59 -42.86 -25.26 17.56
CA PHE A 59 -42.29 -23.93 17.64
C PHE A 59 -40.74 -23.91 17.65
N THR A 60 -40.05 -25.03 17.85
CA THR A 60 -38.56 -25.05 17.98
C THR A 60 -37.91 -24.62 16.67
N ALA A 61 -38.40 -25.14 15.55
CA ALA A 61 -37.90 -24.76 14.21
C ALA A 61 -38.14 -23.26 13.94
N ILE A 62 -39.33 -22.78 14.24
CA ILE A 62 -39.70 -21.35 14.08
C ILE A 62 -38.80 -20.47 14.97
N ARG A 63 -38.55 -20.84 16.24
CA ARG A 63 -37.68 -20.12 17.15
C ARG A 63 -36.23 -20.05 16.65
N ASN A 64 -35.71 -21.15 16.08
CA ASN A 64 -34.39 -21.18 15.49
C ASN A 64 -34.28 -20.22 14.29
N VAL A 65 -35.29 -20.13 13.43
CA VAL A 65 -35.36 -19.16 12.33
C VAL A 65 -35.39 -17.72 12.85
N PHE A 66 -36.18 -17.42 13.87
CA PHE A 66 -36.20 -16.10 14.49
C PHE A 66 -34.86 -15.69 15.07
N ASN A 67 -34.16 -16.61 15.78
CA ASN A 67 -32.82 -16.36 16.30
C ASN A 67 -31.81 -16.05 15.18
N GLU A 68 -31.89 -16.73 14.05
CA GLU A 68 -31.05 -16.42 12.89
C GLU A 68 -31.41 -15.08 12.24
N MET A 69 -32.70 -14.77 12.09
CA MET A 69 -33.15 -13.49 11.56
C MET A 69 -32.67 -12.33 12.45
N TYR A 70 -32.78 -12.47 13.77
CA TYR A 70 -32.28 -11.49 14.73
C TYR A 70 -30.76 -11.30 14.62
N ALA A 71 -30.00 -12.40 14.53
CA ALA A 71 -28.55 -12.33 14.34
C ALA A 71 -28.16 -11.63 13.01
N LYS A 72 -28.91 -11.92 11.94
CA LYS A 72 -28.74 -11.29 10.61
C LYS A 72 -29.06 -9.79 10.67
N ASP A 73 -30.17 -9.39 11.31
CA ASP A 73 -30.57 -7.99 11.47
C ASP A 73 -29.55 -7.22 12.33
N THR A 74 -29.17 -7.77 13.48
CA THR A 74 -28.10 -7.19 14.32
C THR A 74 -26.79 -7.00 13.52
N SER A 75 -26.41 -7.99 12.72
CA SER A 75 -25.23 -7.87 11.86
C SER A 75 -25.36 -6.76 10.82
N LYS A 76 -26.55 -6.58 10.22
CA LYS A 76 -26.81 -5.47 9.27
C LYS A 76 -26.68 -4.10 9.98
N LYS A 77 -27.28 -3.95 11.16
CA LYS A 77 -27.19 -2.71 11.96
C LYS A 77 -25.75 -2.38 12.35
N ILE A 78 -24.99 -3.37 12.81
CA ILE A 78 -23.55 -3.20 13.12
C ILE A 78 -22.78 -2.75 11.86
N ARG A 79 -23.01 -3.40 10.71
CA ARG A 79 -22.35 -3.02 9.46
C ARG A 79 -22.71 -1.61 9.01
N ALA A 80 -23.98 -1.22 9.10
CA ALA A 80 -24.43 0.13 8.77
C ALA A 80 -23.73 1.18 9.66
N THR A 81 -23.67 0.94 10.97
CA THR A 81 -22.95 1.81 11.90
C THR A 81 -21.44 1.89 11.58
N TRP A 82 -20.81 0.76 11.23
CA TRP A 82 -19.41 0.72 10.82
C TRP A 82 -19.17 1.48 9.50
N GLN A 83 -20.08 1.35 8.54
CA GLN A 83 -20.00 2.10 7.29
C GLN A 83 -20.15 3.60 7.53
N SER A 84 -21.13 4.01 8.35
CA SER A 84 -21.31 5.41 8.70
C SER A 84 -20.06 5.99 9.38
N LYS A 85 -19.56 5.34 10.44
CA LYS A 85 -18.35 5.77 11.15
C LYS A 85 -17.10 5.77 10.24
N GLY A 86 -16.93 4.74 9.43
CA GLY A 86 -15.76 4.65 8.56
C GLY A 86 -15.77 5.68 7.44
N ARG A 87 -16.95 6.10 6.97
CA ARG A 87 -17.08 7.17 5.98
C ARG A 87 -17.04 8.58 6.56
N SER A 88 -17.24 8.73 7.89
CA SER A 88 -17.07 10.01 8.58
C SER A 88 -15.63 10.27 9.07
N GLY A 89 -14.68 9.39 8.75
CA GLY A 89 -13.27 9.55 9.13
C GLY A 89 -12.91 8.99 10.51
N GLU A 90 -13.85 8.38 11.25
CA GLU A 90 -13.51 7.73 12.50
C GLU A 90 -12.66 6.47 12.27
N HIS A 91 -11.67 6.23 13.13
CA HIS A 91 -10.90 4.99 13.10
C HIS A 91 -11.79 3.77 13.42
N LEU A 92 -11.88 2.82 12.50
CA LEU A 92 -12.62 1.58 12.72
C LEU A 92 -11.86 0.55 13.55
N THR A 93 -10.55 0.71 13.70
CA THR A 93 -9.70 -0.19 14.47
C THR A 93 -9.72 0.18 15.96
N THR A 94 -9.94 -0.81 16.81
CA THR A 94 -9.98 -0.61 18.26
C THR A 94 -8.60 -0.33 18.85
N ILE A 95 -7.55 -0.93 18.27
CA ILE A 95 -6.16 -0.81 18.72
C ILE A 95 -5.39 -0.07 17.63
N PRO A 96 -4.72 1.05 17.97
CA PRO A 96 -3.83 1.75 17.04
C PRO A 96 -2.71 0.85 16.52
N PRO A 97 -2.17 1.14 15.32
CA PRO A 97 -0.94 0.50 14.85
C PRO A 97 0.22 0.78 15.82
N TYR A 98 1.20 -0.15 15.88
CA TYR A 98 2.45 0.08 16.62
C TYR A 98 3.13 1.37 16.13
N GLY A 99 3.53 2.23 17.04
CA GLY A 99 3.99 3.60 16.77
C GLY A 99 2.97 4.68 17.12
N TYR A 100 1.69 4.30 17.25
CA TYR A 100 0.62 5.18 17.71
C TYR A 100 -0.02 4.63 19.00
N LYS A 101 -0.54 5.54 19.81
CA LYS A 101 -1.40 5.26 20.97
C LYS A 101 -2.65 6.13 20.91
N LYS A 102 -3.68 5.73 21.65
CA LYS A 102 -4.88 6.57 21.78
C LYS A 102 -4.58 7.78 22.64
N ASP A 103 -5.14 8.91 22.24
CA ASP A 103 -5.12 10.11 23.08
C ASP A 103 -5.86 9.83 24.40
N PRO A 104 -5.28 10.18 25.55
CA PRO A 104 -5.93 10.05 26.85
C PRO A 104 -7.22 10.88 26.96
N GLU A 105 -7.28 12.05 26.34
CA GLU A 105 -8.42 12.97 26.38
C GLU A 105 -9.50 12.59 25.36
N ASP A 106 -9.09 12.20 24.14
CA ASP A 106 -10.01 11.79 23.08
C ASP A 106 -9.63 10.41 22.52
N LYS A 107 -10.24 9.36 23.04
CA LYS A 107 -9.99 7.97 22.61
C LYS A 107 -10.25 7.70 21.12
N LYS A 108 -10.85 8.63 20.39
CA LYS A 108 -11.06 8.55 18.95
C LYS A 108 -9.83 9.01 18.17
N LYS A 109 -8.94 9.81 18.77
CA LYS A 109 -7.70 10.29 18.14
C LYS A 109 -6.53 9.38 18.44
N TRP A 110 -5.58 9.37 17.51
CA TRP A 110 -4.30 8.71 17.68
C TRP A 110 -3.21 9.76 17.81
N ILE A 111 -2.32 9.55 18.76
CA ILE A 111 -1.12 10.36 18.97
C ILE A 111 0.11 9.49 18.81
N VAL A 112 1.24 10.09 18.47
CA VAL A 112 2.52 9.38 18.33
C VAL A 112 2.96 8.84 19.69
N ASP A 113 3.42 7.58 19.70
CA ASP A 113 4.12 6.96 20.81
C ASP A 113 5.62 7.00 20.47
N GLU A 114 6.35 7.97 20.98
CA GLU A 114 7.73 8.29 20.63
C GLU A 114 8.66 7.07 20.64
N GLU A 115 8.57 6.23 21.67
CA GLU A 115 9.41 5.04 21.80
C GLU A 115 9.11 4.00 20.73
N ALA A 116 7.84 3.74 20.45
CA ALA A 116 7.41 2.82 19.41
C ALA A 116 7.61 3.41 18.00
N ALA A 117 7.41 4.72 17.83
CA ALA A 117 7.63 5.43 16.58
C ALA A 117 9.09 5.41 16.15
N ALA A 118 10.05 5.59 17.09
CA ALA A 118 11.48 5.46 16.81
C ALA A 118 11.83 4.07 16.23
N VAL A 119 11.19 3.01 16.70
CA VAL A 119 11.39 1.65 16.15
C VAL A 119 10.82 1.56 14.74
N VAL A 120 9.65 2.15 14.46
CA VAL A 120 9.06 2.20 13.12
C VAL A 120 9.98 2.95 12.16
N GLN A 121 10.47 4.13 12.54
CA GLN A 121 11.42 4.91 11.75
C GLN A 121 12.69 4.11 11.46
N LYS A 122 13.22 3.39 12.45
CA LYS A 122 14.40 2.51 12.27
C LYS A 122 14.13 1.38 11.29
N ILE A 123 12.94 0.76 11.32
CA ILE A 123 12.54 -0.28 10.36
C ILE A 123 12.54 0.27 8.92
N PHE A 124 12.01 1.48 8.71
CA PHE A 124 12.02 2.14 7.39
C PHE A 124 13.44 2.49 6.96
N SER A 125 14.27 3.09 7.84
CA SER A 125 15.68 3.38 7.56
C SER A 125 16.44 2.12 7.14
N LEU A 126 16.35 1.01 7.89
CA LEU A 126 17.00 -0.25 7.54
C LEU A 126 16.52 -0.82 6.19
N CYS A 127 15.25 -0.57 5.81
CA CYS A 127 14.75 -0.94 4.49
C CYS A 127 15.36 -0.07 3.38
N VAL A 128 15.49 1.24 3.60
CA VAL A 128 16.20 2.16 2.69
C VAL A 128 17.67 1.74 2.54
N ASP A 129 18.33 1.34 3.64
CA ASP A 129 19.70 0.79 3.62
C ASP A 129 19.83 -0.56 2.90
N GLY A 130 18.70 -1.11 2.41
CA GLY A 130 18.67 -2.29 1.57
C GLY A 130 18.34 -3.59 2.29
N MET A 131 18.10 -3.57 3.58
CA MET A 131 17.70 -4.79 4.30
C MET A 131 16.30 -5.24 3.93
N GLY A 132 16.15 -6.53 3.67
CA GLY A 132 14.83 -7.15 3.49
C GLY A 132 14.12 -7.39 4.81
N PRO A 133 12.78 -7.63 4.80
CA PRO A 133 12.00 -7.82 6.03
C PRO A 133 12.54 -8.92 6.96
N THR A 134 13.11 -9.98 6.42
CA THR A 134 13.72 -11.07 7.20
C THR A 134 15.01 -10.62 7.91
N GLN A 135 15.82 -9.82 7.23
CA GLN A 135 17.07 -9.28 7.80
C GLN A 135 16.76 -8.24 8.89
N ILE A 136 15.79 -7.36 8.64
CA ILE A 136 15.30 -6.38 9.62
C ILE A 136 14.75 -7.10 10.86
N ALA A 137 13.92 -8.13 10.68
CA ALA A 137 13.39 -8.92 11.80
C ALA A 137 14.52 -9.60 12.61
N LYS A 138 15.57 -10.11 11.94
CA LYS A 138 16.75 -10.68 12.60
C LYS A 138 17.51 -9.60 13.36
N TRP A 139 17.71 -8.41 12.77
CA TRP A 139 18.40 -7.29 13.40
C TRP A 139 17.65 -6.84 14.67
N LEU A 140 16.33 -6.62 14.60
CA LEU A 140 15.49 -6.24 15.74
C LEU A 140 15.58 -7.27 16.88
N ARG A 141 15.59 -8.55 16.55
CA ARG A 141 15.73 -9.63 17.52
C ARG A 141 17.10 -9.62 18.19
N THR A 142 18.17 -9.46 17.41
CA THR A 142 19.55 -9.41 17.93
C THR A 142 19.77 -8.17 18.80
N SER A 143 19.18 -7.04 18.44
CA SER A 143 19.19 -5.78 19.20
C SER A 143 18.23 -5.80 20.41
N LYS A 144 17.58 -6.92 20.70
CA LYS A 144 16.64 -7.08 21.83
C LYS A 144 15.53 -6.02 21.85
N VAL A 145 15.01 -5.64 20.68
CA VAL A 145 13.87 -4.74 20.58
C VAL A 145 12.58 -5.53 20.83
N LEU A 146 11.74 -5.08 21.75
CA LEU A 146 10.46 -5.72 22.04
C LEU A 146 9.56 -5.73 20.81
N ASN A 147 8.97 -6.89 20.51
CA ASN A 147 7.96 -6.94 19.45
C ASN A 147 6.68 -6.20 19.86
N PRO A 148 5.79 -5.81 18.92
CA PRO A 148 4.62 -4.99 19.21
C PRO A 148 3.71 -5.54 20.31
N THR A 149 3.57 -6.87 20.40
CA THR A 149 2.75 -7.52 21.43
C THR A 149 3.40 -7.44 22.80
N ALA A 150 4.69 -7.68 22.88
CA ALA A 150 5.46 -7.60 24.13
C ALA A 150 5.54 -6.15 24.63
N TYR A 151 5.77 -5.20 23.73
CA TYR A 151 5.75 -3.77 24.02
C TYR A 151 4.41 -3.33 24.60
N ALA A 152 3.31 -3.67 23.93
CA ALA A 152 1.98 -3.32 24.40
C ALA A 152 1.68 -3.90 25.80
N ARG A 153 2.15 -5.13 26.09
CA ARG A 153 2.02 -5.71 27.44
C ARG A 153 2.83 -4.94 28.48
N ALA A 154 4.08 -4.60 28.15
CA ALA A 154 4.95 -3.84 29.06
C ALA A 154 4.35 -2.47 29.43
N LYS A 155 3.60 -1.87 28.48
CA LYS A 155 2.90 -0.58 28.67
C LYS A 155 1.46 -0.74 29.23
N GLY A 156 1.01 -1.97 29.54
CA GLY A 156 -0.37 -2.21 29.99
C GLY A 156 -1.46 -1.97 28.95
N LEU A 157 -1.11 -1.92 27.67
CA LEU A 157 -2.03 -1.69 26.57
C LEU A 157 -2.80 -2.98 26.20
N PRO A 158 -4.01 -2.87 25.63
CA PRO A 158 -4.78 -4.03 25.20
C PRO A 158 -4.06 -4.85 24.13
N VAL A 159 -3.93 -6.14 24.32
CA VAL A 159 -3.36 -7.07 23.36
C VAL A 159 -4.36 -8.14 22.95
N SER A 160 -4.46 -8.43 21.66
CA SER A 160 -5.32 -9.49 21.14
C SER A 160 -4.73 -10.89 21.31
N ASN A 161 -3.40 -10.99 21.36
CA ASN A 161 -2.69 -12.26 21.46
C ASN A 161 -2.23 -12.53 22.90
N LYS A 162 -2.66 -13.67 23.47
CA LYS A 162 -2.30 -14.09 24.82
C LYS A 162 -1.01 -14.93 24.90
N SER A 163 -0.37 -15.21 23.76
CA SER A 163 0.86 -16.01 23.70
C SER A 163 1.98 -15.36 24.52
N THR A 164 2.68 -16.17 25.31
CA THR A 164 3.88 -15.82 26.10
C THR A 164 5.18 -16.09 25.37
N ALA A 165 5.14 -16.23 24.04
CA ALA A 165 6.32 -16.47 23.22
C ALA A 165 7.40 -15.38 23.42
N ASP A 166 8.64 -15.70 23.02
CA ASP A 166 9.82 -14.84 23.07
C ASP A 166 9.47 -13.36 22.77
N PRO A 167 9.68 -12.42 23.70
CA PRO A 167 9.31 -11.02 23.55
C PRO A 167 10.09 -10.29 22.45
N TYR A 168 11.22 -10.84 22.02
CA TYR A 168 12.08 -10.31 20.97
C TYR A 168 11.87 -11.01 19.61
N LYS A 169 10.91 -11.92 19.52
CA LYS A 169 10.61 -12.63 18.27
C LYS A 169 9.87 -11.73 17.31
N TRP A 170 10.61 -11.10 16.41
CA TRP A 170 10.07 -10.42 15.23
C TRP A 170 9.92 -11.41 14.07
N THR A 171 8.87 -11.27 13.30
CA THR A 171 8.65 -12.06 12.07
C THR A 171 8.77 -11.16 10.84
N ASN A 172 9.19 -11.76 9.72
CA ASN A 172 9.23 -11.05 8.44
C ASN A 172 7.86 -10.50 8.03
N GLU A 173 6.79 -11.20 8.38
CA GLU A 173 5.41 -10.78 8.09
C GLU A 173 5.03 -9.53 8.88
N THR A 174 5.41 -9.42 10.14
CA THR A 174 5.18 -8.22 10.97
C THR A 174 5.90 -7.01 10.38
N VAL A 175 7.18 -7.17 10.03
CA VAL A 175 7.96 -6.10 9.40
C VAL A 175 7.39 -5.74 8.03
N SER A 176 7.04 -6.73 7.20
CA SER A 176 6.47 -6.52 5.87
C SER A 176 5.18 -5.70 5.95
N ARG A 177 4.27 -6.06 6.85
CA ARG A 177 3.01 -5.34 7.07
C ARG A 177 3.23 -3.92 7.61
N MET A 178 4.26 -3.68 8.41
CA MET A 178 4.61 -2.34 8.86
C MET A 178 5.07 -1.47 7.70
N LEU A 179 5.96 -1.97 6.86
CA LEU A 179 6.47 -1.26 5.69
C LEU A 179 5.39 -0.91 4.65
N GLU A 180 4.23 -1.57 4.68
CA GLU A 180 3.09 -1.33 3.77
C GLU A 180 2.01 -0.42 4.36
N ARG A 181 2.15 -0.01 5.63
CA ARG A 181 1.10 0.73 6.32
C ARG A 181 1.06 2.20 5.94
N VAL A 182 0.03 2.57 5.19
CA VAL A 182 -0.26 3.96 4.82
C VAL A 182 -0.59 4.84 6.03
N GLU A 183 -1.06 4.24 7.14
CA GLU A 183 -1.35 4.98 8.37
C GLU A 183 -0.13 5.68 8.97
N TYR A 184 1.09 5.23 8.65
CA TYR A 184 2.32 5.91 9.11
C TYR A 184 2.58 7.26 8.43
N LEU A 185 1.87 7.54 7.33
CA LEU A 185 1.84 8.87 6.69
C LEU A 185 0.90 9.87 7.39
N GLY A 186 0.32 9.50 8.53
CA GLY A 186 -0.65 10.33 9.23
C GLY A 186 -2.08 10.20 8.73
N HIS A 187 -2.40 9.13 7.97
CA HIS A 187 -3.71 8.94 7.35
C HIS A 187 -4.56 7.92 8.12
N THR A 188 -5.87 8.15 8.14
CA THR A 188 -6.84 7.11 8.55
C THR A 188 -7.24 6.29 7.34
N VAL A 189 -7.06 4.98 7.40
CA VAL A 189 -7.41 4.07 6.30
C VAL A 189 -8.46 3.06 6.78
N ASN A 190 -9.65 3.16 6.23
CA ASN A 190 -10.80 2.33 6.57
C ASN A 190 -11.12 1.34 5.43
N PHE A 191 -11.92 0.32 5.74
CA PHE A 191 -12.43 -0.69 4.80
C PHE A 191 -11.37 -1.54 4.08
N LYS A 192 -10.21 -1.74 4.68
CA LYS A 192 -9.17 -2.66 4.13
C LYS A 192 -9.65 -4.10 4.01
N THR A 193 -10.60 -4.52 4.83
CA THR A 193 -11.12 -5.89 4.83
C THR A 193 -12.63 -5.92 4.95
N THR A 194 -13.25 -6.93 4.32
CA THR A 194 -14.68 -7.22 4.44
C THR A 194 -14.92 -8.67 4.83
N LYS A 195 -16.14 -8.97 5.32
CA LYS A 195 -16.64 -10.33 5.54
C LYS A 195 -17.86 -10.54 4.67
N GLN A 196 -17.89 -11.64 3.92
CA GLN A 196 -19.02 -11.97 3.05
C GLN A 196 -20.34 -12.15 3.81
N SER A 197 -20.27 -12.79 4.99
CA SER A 197 -21.47 -13.14 5.75
C SER A 197 -21.20 -13.03 7.26
N PHE A 198 -22.26 -12.84 8.05
CA PHE A 198 -22.17 -12.91 9.49
C PHE A 198 -21.82 -14.32 10.01
N LYS A 199 -22.06 -15.35 9.21
CA LYS A 199 -21.70 -16.74 9.50
C LYS A 199 -20.23 -17.04 9.20
N SER A 200 -19.58 -16.28 8.30
CA SER A 200 -18.19 -16.50 7.88
C SER A 200 -17.21 -15.84 8.84
N LYS A 201 -16.23 -16.61 9.32
CA LYS A 201 -15.08 -16.11 10.06
C LYS A 201 -13.99 -15.55 9.14
N LYS A 202 -14.02 -15.90 7.84
CA LYS A 202 -13.00 -15.50 6.86
C LYS A 202 -13.12 -14.01 6.55
N LYS A 203 -12.00 -13.29 6.71
CA LYS A 203 -11.85 -11.91 6.23
C LYS A 203 -11.30 -11.95 4.80
N LEU A 204 -11.85 -11.14 3.93
CA LEU A 204 -11.35 -10.90 2.58
C LEU A 204 -10.70 -9.53 2.57
N TRP A 205 -9.56 -9.42 1.87
CA TRP A 205 -8.92 -8.14 1.63
C TRP A 205 -9.61 -7.45 0.47
N ASN A 206 -9.97 -6.21 0.67
CA ASN A 206 -10.51 -5.36 -0.39
C ASN A 206 -9.35 -4.82 -1.23
N ASP A 207 -9.64 -4.56 -2.51
CA ASP A 207 -8.70 -3.86 -3.37
C ASP A 207 -8.35 -2.48 -2.77
N PRO A 208 -7.10 -2.00 -2.88
CA PRO A 208 -6.71 -0.68 -2.40
C PRO A 208 -7.57 0.47 -2.95
N SER A 209 -8.17 0.32 -4.13
CA SER A 209 -9.11 1.29 -4.71
C SER A 209 -10.43 1.42 -3.93
N GLU A 210 -10.81 0.39 -3.17
CA GLU A 210 -12.01 0.39 -2.32
C GLU A 210 -11.75 0.94 -0.92
N TRP A 211 -10.51 1.23 -0.59
CA TRP A 211 -10.16 1.80 0.72
C TRP A 211 -10.62 3.25 0.79
N VAL A 212 -11.15 3.63 1.94
CA VAL A 212 -11.47 5.04 2.22
C VAL A 212 -10.35 5.61 3.07
N ILE A 213 -9.62 6.57 2.48
CA ILE A 213 -8.46 7.21 3.09
C ILE A 213 -8.82 8.65 3.43
N PHE A 214 -8.58 9.03 4.68
CA PHE A 214 -8.64 10.42 5.15
C PHE A 214 -7.21 10.86 5.44
N GLU A 215 -6.76 11.85 4.70
CA GLU A 215 -5.40 12.34 4.79
C GLU A 215 -5.20 13.26 6.00
N ASN A 216 -3.99 13.23 6.57
CA ASN A 216 -3.53 14.13 7.63
C ASN A 216 -4.46 14.18 8.87
N THR A 217 -4.96 13.02 9.28
CA THR A 217 -5.83 12.90 10.47
C THR A 217 -5.05 12.77 11.77
N GLN A 218 -3.78 12.43 11.70
CA GLN A 218 -2.83 12.34 12.80
C GLN A 218 -1.44 12.76 12.37
N GLU A 219 -0.54 12.95 13.32
CA GLU A 219 0.86 13.26 13.06
C GLU A 219 1.56 12.10 12.34
N PRO A 220 2.26 12.34 11.20
CA PRO A 220 2.98 11.30 10.48
C PRO A 220 4.22 10.82 11.25
N ILE A 221 4.45 9.51 11.25
CA ILE A 221 5.69 8.91 11.79
C ILE A 221 6.77 8.83 10.70
N ILE A 222 6.35 8.65 9.45
CA ILE A 222 7.22 8.48 8.28
C ILE A 222 6.88 9.55 7.26
N GLU A 223 7.90 10.21 6.71
CA GLU A 223 7.74 11.13 5.59
C GLU A 223 7.29 10.40 4.32
N GLU A 224 6.47 11.06 3.52
CA GLU A 224 5.91 10.48 2.29
C GLU A 224 7.01 10.05 1.31
N SER A 225 8.07 10.85 1.16
CA SER A 225 9.24 10.53 0.35
C SER A 225 9.88 9.20 0.73
N VAL A 226 10.13 8.98 2.03
CA VAL A 226 10.71 7.75 2.57
C VAL A 226 9.77 6.56 2.34
N PHE A 227 8.48 6.76 2.55
CA PHE A 227 7.48 5.72 2.32
C PHE A 227 7.46 5.28 0.86
N LEU A 228 7.43 6.22 -0.10
CA LEU A 228 7.44 5.94 -1.54
C LEU A 228 8.71 5.19 -1.96
N ILE A 229 9.88 5.62 -1.48
CA ILE A 229 11.17 4.94 -1.71
C ILE A 229 11.08 3.49 -1.23
N VAL A 230 10.56 3.25 -0.03
CA VAL A 230 10.40 1.91 0.53
C VAL A 230 9.45 1.06 -0.32
N GLN A 231 8.32 1.61 -0.82
CA GLN A 231 7.43 0.86 -1.71
C GLN A 231 8.15 0.47 -3.02
N ASN A 232 8.88 1.38 -3.65
CA ASN A 232 9.67 1.11 -4.87
C ASN A 232 10.72 0.02 -4.62
N ILE A 233 11.44 0.11 -3.51
CA ILE A 233 12.40 -0.90 -3.07
C ILE A 233 11.74 -2.27 -2.94
N ARG A 234 10.54 -2.36 -2.41
CA ARG A 234 9.82 -3.61 -2.13
C ARG A 234 9.21 -4.27 -3.38
N GLN A 235 8.91 -3.52 -4.42
CA GLN A 235 8.45 -4.06 -5.71
C GLN A 235 9.54 -4.89 -6.41
N GLY A 236 10.83 -4.59 -6.13
CA GLY A 236 11.96 -5.32 -6.69
C GLY A 236 12.30 -6.60 -5.91
N ARG A 237 12.29 -7.78 -6.56
CA ARG A 237 12.83 -8.99 -5.95
C ARG A 237 14.34 -8.88 -5.79
N ARG A 238 14.86 -9.03 -4.57
CA ARG A 238 16.30 -8.97 -4.24
C ARG A 238 16.75 -10.33 -3.73
N ARG A 239 17.96 -10.74 -4.15
CA ARG A 239 18.63 -11.90 -3.58
C ARG A 239 19.99 -11.45 -3.04
N PRO A 240 20.34 -11.74 -1.78
CA PRO A 240 21.67 -11.52 -1.27
C PRO A 240 22.67 -12.37 -2.06
N THR A 241 23.93 -11.93 -2.11
CA THR A 241 25.02 -12.76 -2.62
C THR A 241 25.22 -13.99 -1.72
N LYS A 242 25.94 -15.02 -2.21
CA LYS A 242 26.31 -16.19 -1.40
C LYS A 242 27.08 -15.79 -0.12
N MET A 243 27.73 -14.65 -0.13
CA MET A 243 28.50 -14.12 1.00
C MET A 243 27.65 -13.31 2.01
N GLY A 244 26.32 -13.23 1.81
CA GLY A 244 25.40 -12.54 2.73
C GLY A 244 25.39 -11.01 2.64
N GLU A 245 26.34 -10.41 1.95
CA GLU A 245 26.40 -8.96 1.75
C GLU A 245 25.63 -8.54 0.49
N MET A 246 24.96 -7.40 0.55
CA MET A 246 24.29 -6.79 -0.59
C MET A 246 25.17 -5.69 -1.20
N GLY A 247 25.42 -5.78 -2.51
CA GLY A 247 26.07 -4.69 -3.23
C GLY A 247 25.22 -3.42 -3.19
N MET A 248 25.82 -2.24 -3.13
CA MET A 248 25.19 -0.93 -3.07
C MET A 248 24.10 -0.78 -4.16
N PHE A 249 24.41 -1.17 -5.39
CA PHE A 249 23.50 -1.09 -6.55
C PHE A 249 22.56 -2.31 -6.68
N SER A 250 22.48 -3.18 -5.70
CA SER A 250 21.65 -4.39 -5.77
C SER A 250 20.17 -4.04 -6.02
N GLY A 251 19.61 -4.51 -7.13
CA GLY A 251 18.24 -4.26 -7.53
C GLY A 251 18.00 -2.97 -8.32
N LEU A 252 19.03 -2.14 -8.51
CA LEU A 252 18.95 -0.88 -9.26
C LEU A 252 19.48 -1.01 -10.70
N LEU A 253 20.33 -2.02 -11.00
CA LEU A 253 20.99 -2.16 -12.30
C LEU A 253 20.22 -3.07 -13.24
N PHE A 254 20.05 -2.60 -14.48
CA PHE A 254 19.38 -3.30 -15.57
C PHE A 254 20.22 -3.23 -16.85
N CYS A 255 20.12 -4.26 -17.66
CA CYS A 255 20.65 -4.27 -19.02
C CYS A 255 19.73 -3.45 -19.92
N SER A 256 20.25 -2.55 -20.75
CA SER A 256 19.46 -1.74 -21.69
C SER A 256 18.79 -2.60 -22.77
N ASP A 257 19.47 -3.67 -23.23
CA ASP A 257 19.04 -4.46 -24.36
C ASP A 257 17.97 -5.49 -23.99
N CYS A 258 18.19 -6.26 -22.91
CA CYS A 258 17.26 -7.32 -22.51
C CYS A 258 16.36 -6.97 -21.31
N GLY A 259 16.53 -5.80 -20.69
CA GLY A 259 15.81 -5.40 -19.48
C GLY A 259 16.13 -6.26 -18.25
N GLY A 260 17.01 -7.24 -18.37
CA GLY A 260 17.38 -8.16 -17.29
C GLY A 260 18.20 -7.46 -16.21
N LYS A 261 18.07 -7.91 -14.96
CA LYS A 261 18.85 -7.37 -13.83
C LYS A 261 20.32 -7.72 -13.98
N MET A 262 21.21 -6.82 -13.55
CA MET A 262 22.63 -7.08 -13.45
C MET A 262 23.00 -7.47 -12.02
N TYR A 263 23.89 -8.45 -11.87
CA TYR A 263 24.33 -8.97 -10.58
C TYR A 263 25.81 -8.74 -10.35
N LEU A 264 26.18 -8.43 -9.11
CA LEU A 264 27.56 -8.29 -8.69
C LEU A 264 28.29 -9.64 -8.75
N CYS A 265 29.38 -9.68 -9.50
CA CYS A 265 30.33 -10.77 -9.50
C CYS A 265 31.48 -10.43 -8.54
N ARG A 266 31.63 -11.28 -7.54
CA ARG A 266 32.59 -11.17 -6.45
C ARG A 266 33.15 -12.55 -6.16
N ALA A 267 34.42 -12.63 -5.82
CA ALA A 267 35.09 -13.82 -5.36
C ALA A 267 36.01 -13.49 -4.18
N ASN A 268 36.36 -14.48 -3.35
CA ASN A 268 37.18 -14.26 -2.16
C ASN A 268 38.60 -13.73 -2.46
N ASN A 269 39.10 -13.98 -3.66
CA ASN A 269 40.40 -13.51 -4.14
C ASN A 269 40.33 -12.21 -4.96
N PHE A 270 39.12 -11.63 -5.15
CA PHE A 270 38.97 -10.36 -5.85
C PHE A 270 39.31 -9.20 -4.95
N LYS A 271 40.11 -8.26 -5.47
CA LYS A 271 40.22 -6.93 -4.89
C LYS A 271 38.94 -6.13 -5.20
N PRO A 272 38.58 -5.09 -4.42
CA PRO A 272 37.41 -4.26 -4.68
C PRO A 272 37.34 -3.71 -6.11
N GLU A 273 38.49 -3.39 -6.73
CA GLU A 273 38.57 -2.85 -8.10
C GLU A 273 38.30 -3.90 -9.16
N GLN A 274 38.34 -5.19 -8.82
CA GLN A 274 38.07 -6.31 -9.73
C GLN A 274 36.59 -6.74 -9.69
N GLU A 275 35.81 -6.27 -8.73
CA GLU A 275 34.39 -6.55 -8.66
C GLU A 275 33.66 -5.87 -9.82
N TYR A 276 32.72 -6.57 -10.43
CA TYR A 276 31.95 -6.05 -11.57
C TYR A 276 30.52 -6.54 -11.57
N TYR A 277 29.65 -5.77 -12.21
CA TYR A 277 28.27 -6.15 -12.48
C TYR A 277 28.18 -6.77 -13.87
N ILE A 278 27.33 -7.78 -14.04
CA ILE A 278 27.11 -8.48 -15.30
C ILE A 278 25.63 -8.78 -15.52
N CYS A 279 25.19 -8.73 -16.77
CA CYS A 279 23.82 -9.07 -17.17
C CYS A 279 23.46 -10.51 -16.77
N SER A 280 22.32 -10.67 -16.11
CA SER A 280 21.85 -11.98 -15.67
C SER A 280 21.42 -12.89 -16.81
N THR A 281 20.88 -12.30 -17.89
CA THR A 281 20.45 -13.02 -19.09
C THR A 281 21.65 -13.60 -19.81
N TYR A 282 22.66 -12.78 -20.11
CA TYR A 282 23.92 -13.23 -20.70
C TYR A 282 24.60 -14.33 -19.88
N ARG A 283 24.61 -14.19 -18.54
CA ARG A 283 25.23 -15.18 -17.67
C ARG A 283 24.52 -16.53 -17.68
N LYS A 284 23.21 -16.54 -17.95
CA LYS A 284 22.42 -17.77 -18.04
C LYS A 284 22.53 -18.39 -19.44
N ASP A 285 22.37 -17.55 -20.45
CA ASP A 285 22.39 -17.96 -21.86
C ASP A 285 22.97 -16.81 -22.70
N ARG A 286 24.13 -17.10 -23.31
CA ARG A 286 24.89 -16.15 -24.14
C ARG A 286 24.24 -15.87 -25.50
N THR A 287 23.24 -16.63 -25.89
CA THR A 287 22.48 -16.42 -27.12
C THR A 287 21.39 -15.37 -26.98
N LEU A 288 20.93 -15.10 -25.76
CA LEU A 288 19.81 -14.20 -25.46
C LEU A 288 20.24 -12.75 -25.19
N CYS A 289 21.51 -12.49 -24.96
CA CYS A 289 22.04 -11.15 -24.73
C CYS A 289 23.54 -11.10 -24.95
N THR A 290 24.10 -9.89 -25.19
CA THR A 290 25.55 -9.66 -25.32
C THR A 290 26.19 -9.39 -23.94
N THR A 291 27.53 -9.21 -23.95
CA THR A 291 28.31 -9.06 -22.69
C THR A 291 28.14 -7.66 -22.08
N HIS A 292 27.12 -7.45 -21.31
CA HIS A 292 26.98 -6.21 -20.54
C HIS A 292 27.65 -6.40 -19.17
N SER A 293 28.76 -5.69 -18.95
CA SER A 293 29.47 -5.73 -17.65
C SER A 293 30.14 -4.40 -17.35
N ILE A 294 30.11 -3.96 -16.12
CA ILE A 294 30.76 -2.73 -15.65
C ILE A 294 31.42 -2.96 -14.29
N ARG A 295 32.64 -2.41 -14.11
CA ARG A 295 33.33 -2.47 -12.82
C ARG A 295 32.60 -1.65 -11.77
N ARG A 296 32.56 -2.18 -10.54
CA ARG A 296 31.86 -1.55 -9.42
C ARG A 296 32.38 -0.14 -9.15
N VAL A 297 33.68 0.03 -9.05
CA VAL A 297 34.32 1.33 -8.74
C VAL A 297 34.03 2.38 -9.81
N VAL A 298 34.03 1.99 -11.09
CA VAL A 298 33.73 2.89 -12.21
C VAL A 298 32.26 3.36 -12.15
N LEU A 299 31.34 2.44 -11.84
CA LEU A 299 29.93 2.78 -11.70
C LEU A 299 29.70 3.71 -10.51
N GLU A 300 30.34 3.46 -9.36
CA GLU A 300 30.28 4.31 -8.19
C GLU A 300 30.72 5.74 -8.48
N GLU A 301 31.82 5.89 -9.22
CA GLU A 301 32.35 7.20 -9.64
C GLU A 301 31.41 7.94 -10.59
N ILE A 302 30.90 7.26 -11.60
CA ILE A 302 29.96 7.84 -12.57
C ILE A 302 28.68 8.32 -11.87
N VAL A 303 28.09 7.48 -11.04
CA VAL A 303 26.85 7.82 -10.34
C VAL A 303 27.09 8.96 -9.36
N LEU A 304 28.20 8.95 -8.61
CA LEU A 304 28.53 10.04 -7.70
C LEU A 304 28.71 11.37 -8.44
N ARG A 305 29.39 11.36 -9.59
CA ARG A 305 29.56 12.56 -10.43
C ARG A 305 28.21 13.09 -10.90
N ASN A 306 27.36 12.23 -11.46
CA ASN A 306 26.03 12.62 -11.93
C ASN A 306 25.14 13.18 -10.81
N LEU A 307 25.20 12.59 -9.60
CA LEU A 307 24.45 13.13 -8.46
C LEU A 307 24.96 14.49 -8.01
N ARG A 308 26.27 14.71 -8.02
CA ARG A 308 26.86 16.04 -7.74
C ARG A 308 26.41 17.09 -8.76
N GLU A 309 26.39 16.74 -10.04
CA GLU A 309 25.88 17.60 -11.11
C GLU A 309 24.40 17.92 -10.91
N ALA A 310 23.59 16.92 -10.57
CA ALA A 310 22.19 17.09 -10.25
C ALA A 310 21.98 18.08 -9.09
N ILE A 311 22.71 17.90 -7.99
CA ILE A 311 22.65 18.77 -6.83
C ILE A 311 23.07 20.20 -7.17
N ALA A 312 24.19 20.35 -7.89
CA ALA A 312 24.70 21.65 -8.30
C ALA A 312 23.72 22.39 -9.23
N TYR A 313 23.16 21.69 -10.21
CA TYR A 313 22.20 22.26 -11.14
C TYR A 313 20.91 22.71 -10.42
N VAL A 314 20.29 21.82 -9.65
CA VAL A 314 19.04 22.14 -8.95
C VAL A 314 19.24 23.26 -7.91
N SER A 315 20.37 23.28 -7.21
CA SER A 315 20.67 24.34 -6.24
C SER A 315 20.89 25.72 -6.91
N GLN A 316 21.44 25.74 -8.11
CA GLN A 316 21.72 26.97 -8.85
C GLN A 316 20.55 27.44 -9.71
N PHE A 317 19.75 26.52 -10.26
CA PHE A 317 18.72 26.77 -11.26
C PHE A 317 17.39 26.10 -10.89
N GLU A 318 16.94 26.25 -9.63
CA GLU A 318 15.74 25.58 -9.11
C GLU A 318 14.49 25.84 -9.98
N ASP A 319 14.24 27.09 -10.38
CA ASP A 319 13.09 27.46 -11.21
C ASP A 319 13.16 26.87 -12.63
N ASP A 320 14.34 26.78 -13.22
CA ASP A 320 14.53 26.18 -14.53
C ASP A 320 14.39 24.67 -14.46
N PHE A 321 14.92 24.05 -13.42
CA PHE A 321 14.71 22.63 -13.15
C PHE A 321 13.22 22.27 -12.99
N ILE A 322 12.48 23.06 -12.20
CA ILE A 322 11.04 22.86 -12.03
C ILE A 322 10.31 22.91 -13.39
N ARG A 323 10.68 23.87 -14.26
CA ARG A 323 10.08 23.97 -15.59
C ARG A 323 10.38 22.76 -16.46
N ARG A 324 11.63 22.30 -16.52
CA ARG A 324 12.08 21.16 -17.34
C ARG A 324 11.58 19.83 -16.82
N ALA A 325 11.63 19.61 -15.51
CA ALA A 325 11.17 18.37 -14.87
C ALA A 325 9.64 18.18 -14.95
N ALA A 326 8.89 19.26 -15.08
CA ALA A 326 7.44 19.21 -15.23
C ALA A 326 6.94 19.03 -16.68
N ASP A 327 7.85 19.04 -17.67
CA ASP A 327 7.57 18.90 -19.10
C ASP A 327 6.38 19.77 -19.58
N ARG A 328 6.67 21.04 -19.95
CA ARG A 328 5.75 22.10 -20.37
C ARG A 328 4.97 22.83 -19.27
N ASP A 329 5.13 24.14 -19.27
CA ASP A 329 4.34 25.22 -18.65
C ASP A 329 3.47 24.84 -17.43
N LEU A 330 4.07 24.88 -16.24
CA LEU A 330 3.37 24.68 -14.95
C LEU A 330 2.09 25.54 -14.84
N ARG A 331 2.07 26.74 -15.46
CA ARG A 331 0.90 27.62 -15.45
C ARG A 331 -0.25 27.08 -16.32
N GLU A 332 0.04 26.49 -17.48
CA GLU A 332 -0.96 25.86 -18.33
C GLU A 332 -1.47 24.57 -17.67
N ARG A 333 -0.58 23.74 -17.12
CA ARG A 333 -0.96 22.53 -16.40
C ARG A 333 -1.73 22.80 -15.10
N ASP A 334 -1.37 23.83 -14.36
CA ASP A 334 -2.13 24.24 -13.18
C ASP A 334 -3.53 24.74 -13.57
N LYS A 335 -3.67 25.44 -14.71
CA LYS A 335 -4.97 25.81 -15.27
C LYS A 335 -5.76 24.58 -15.75
N GLU A 336 -5.12 23.68 -16.49
CA GLU A 336 -5.74 22.43 -16.93
C GLU A 336 -6.18 21.55 -15.74
N LEU A 337 -5.35 21.44 -14.71
CA LEU A 337 -5.67 20.71 -13.49
C LEU A 337 -6.86 21.34 -12.75
N ALA A 338 -6.90 22.66 -12.65
CA ALA A 338 -8.03 23.39 -12.08
C ALA A 338 -9.30 23.16 -12.89
N GLN A 339 -9.23 23.28 -14.22
CA GLN A 339 -10.36 23.02 -15.12
C GLN A 339 -10.85 21.57 -15.00
N LYS A 340 -9.94 20.57 -14.97
CA LYS A 340 -10.30 19.16 -14.78
C LYS A 340 -10.98 18.91 -13.44
N LYS A 341 -10.53 19.58 -12.37
CA LYS A 341 -11.19 19.51 -11.05
C LYS A 341 -12.59 20.12 -11.06
N ASP A 342 -12.77 21.24 -11.74
CA ASP A 342 -14.07 21.88 -11.87
C ASP A 342 -15.06 21.01 -12.68
N VAL A 343 -14.59 20.45 -13.81
CA VAL A 343 -15.39 19.50 -14.61
C VAL A 343 -15.73 18.24 -13.80
N LEU A 344 -14.78 17.73 -13.02
CA LEU A 344 -15.01 16.57 -12.14
C LEU A 344 -16.11 16.90 -11.10
N ALA A 345 -16.01 18.04 -10.42
CA ALA A 345 -16.99 18.47 -9.43
C ALA A 345 -18.39 18.66 -10.04
N GLN A 346 -18.48 19.24 -11.25
CA GLN A 346 -19.75 19.39 -11.96
C GLN A 346 -20.36 18.04 -12.36
N ALA A 347 -19.54 17.09 -12.85
CA ALA A 347 -20.00 15.76 -13.21
C ALA A 347 -20.49 14.97 -11.98
N GLU A 348 -19.78 15.03 -10.87
CA GLU A 348 -20.21 14.41 -9.60
C GLU A 348 -21.52 15.02 -9.07
N LYS A 349 -21.65 16.34 -9.13
CA LYS A 349 -22.89 17.04 -8.77
C LYS A 349 -24.05 16.58 -9.66
N ARG A 350 -23.84 16.49 -10.98
CA ARG A 350 -24.85 16.03 -11.91
C ARG A 350 -25.29 14.58 -11.67
N ILE A 351 -24.38 13.69 -11.34
CA ILE A 351 -24.71 12.31 -10.93
C ILE A 351 -25.60 12.30 -9.69
N ALA A 352 -25.30 13.13 -8.69
CA ALA A 352 -26.13 13.23 -7.50
C ALA A 352 -27.54 13.82 -7.78
N GLU A 353 -27.63 14.78 -8.70
CA GLU A 353 -28.92 15.31 -9.17
C GLU A 353 -29.74 14.23 -9.90
N LEU A 354 -29.10 13.42 -10.73
CA LEU A 354 -29.76 12.31 -11.42
C LEU A 354 -30.32 11.28 -10.44
N ASP A 355 -29.60 10.95 -9.38
CA ASP A 355 -30.10 10.04 -8.33
C ASP A 355 -31.37 10.59 -7.66
N VAL A 356 -31.47 11.90 -7.45
CA VAL A 356 -32.69 12.55 -6.93
C VAL A 356 -33.81 12.53 -7.95
N ILE A 357 -33.51 12.77 -9.22
CA ILE A 357 -34.49 12.72 -10.33
C ILE A 357 -35.06 11.31 -10.48
N PHE A 358 -34.21 10.26 -10.43
CA PHE A 358 -34.67 8.87 -10.48
C PHE A 358 -35.67 8.54 -9.38
N LYS A 359 -35.38 8.99 -8.15
CA LYS A 359 -36.28 8.78 -7.02
C LYS A 359 -37.64 9.43 -7.26
N ARG A 360 -37.64 10.67 -7.75
CA ARG A 360 -38.89 11.39 -8.09
C ARG A 360 -39.67 10.73 -9.23
N LEU A 361 -38.98 10.33 -10.30
CA LEU A 361 -39.62 9.62 -11.43
C LEU A 361 -40.31 8.34 -10.97
N TYR A 362 -39.67 7.59 -10.07
CA TYR A 362 -40.26 6.39 -9.50
C TYR A 362 -41.49 6.68 -8.64
N GLU A 363 -41.44 7.73 -7.80
CA GLU A 363 -42.58 8.18 -6.97
C GLU A 363 -43.74 8.68 -7.85
N ASP A 364 -43.49 9.42 -8.93
CA ASP A 364 -44.50 9.95 -9.85
C ASP A 364 -45.12 8.84 -10.71
N ASN A 365 -44.36 7.82 -11.11
CA ASN A 365 -44.88 6.65 -11.81
C ASN A 365 -45.85 5.84 -10.89
N ILE A 366 -45.46 5.55 -9.65
CA ILE A 366 -46.31 4.84 -8.67
C ILE A 366 -47.58 5.62 -8.37
N SER A 367 -47.50 6.96 -8.30
CA SER A 367 -48.68 7.80 -8.03
C SER A 367 -49.60 8.03 -9.22
N GLY A 368 -49.25 7.44 -10.38
CA GLY A 368 -50.03 7.55 -11.62
C GLY A 368 -49.90 8.89 -12.34
N LYS A 369 -49.00 9.80 -11.90
CA LYS A 369 -48.76 11.09 -12.57
C LYS A 369 -47.92 10.94 -13.84
N LEU A 370 -47.14 9.86 -13.94
CA LEU A 370 -46.28 9.54 -15.06
C LEU A 370 -46.68 8.17 -15.64
N SER A 371 -46.92 8.09 -16.94
CA SER A 371 -47.24 6.82 -17.61
C SER A 371 -46.00 5.91 -17.67
N ASP A 372 -46.21 4.58 -17.67
CA ASP A 372 -45.17 3.59 -17.75
C ASP A 372 -44.25 3.75 -18.97
N GLU A 373 -44.82 4.09 -20.12
CA GLU A 373 -44.06 4.32 -21.37
C GLU A 373 -43.08 5.50 -21.21
N ARG A 374 -43.55 6.61 -20.63
CA ARG A 374 -42.70 7.78 -20.35
C ARG A 374 -41.68 7.50 -19.30
N PHE A 375 -42.04 6.75 -18.24
CA PHE A 375 -41.12 6.34 -17.19
C PHE A 375 -39.98 5.51 -17.78
N ILE A 376 -40.27 4.50 -18.60
CA ILE A 376 -39.27 3.63 -19.23
C ILE A 376 -38.30 4.46 -20.08
N LYS A 377 -38.84 5.36 -20.92
CA LYS A 377 -38.02 6.20 -21.80
C LYS A 377 -37.11 7.12 -21.02
N LEU A 378 -37.66 7.90 -20.07
CA LEU A 378 -36.88 8.85 -19.28
C LEU A 378 -35.85 8.14 -18.38
N SER A 379 -36.21 6.99 -17.78
CA SER A 379 -35.29 6.20 -17.00
C SER A 379 -34.11 5.73 -17.84
N HIS A 380 -34.38 5.24 -19.06
CA HIS A 380 -33.31 4.80 -19.96
C HIS A 380 -32.34 5.93 -20.34
N ASP A 381 -32.91 7.11 -20.71
CA ASP A 381 -32.10 8.27 -21.09
C ASP A 381 -31.20 8.75 -19.92
N TYR A 382 -31.76 8.84 -18.72
CA TYR A 382 -30.99 9.24 -17.55
C TYR A 382 -29.98 8.15 -17.08
N GLU A 383 -30.28 6.87 -17.22
CA GLU A 383 -29.34 5.79 -16.97
C GLU A 383 -28.13 5.85 -17.90
N GLN A 384 -28.36 6.15 -19.20
CA GLN A 384 -27.28 6.35 -20.15
C GLN A 384 -26.43 7.57 -19.82
N GLU A 385 -27.04 8.71 -19.46
CA GLU A 385 -26.36 9.92 -19.01
C GLU A 385 -25.50 9.60 -17.75
N GLN A 386 -26.09 8.94 -16.78
CA GLN A 386 -25.38 8.58 -15.53
C GLN A 386 -24.20 7.63 -15.78
N ALA A 387 -24.37 6.65 -16.68
CA ALA A 387 -23.29 5.70 -17.02
C ALA A 387 -22.12 6.42 -17.72
N SER A 388 -22.44 7.33 -18.66
CA SER A 388 -21.42 8.13 -19.36
C SER A 388 -20.66 9.06 -18.39
N LEU A 389 -21.40 9.74 -17.50
CA LEU A 389 -20.81 10.60 -16.47
C LEU A 389 -19.95 9.82 -15.49
N LYS A 390 -20.34 8.62 -15.05
CA LYS A 390 -19.53 7.77 -14.18
C LYS A 390 -18.21 7.37 -14.82
N THR A 391 -18.23 7.03 -16.12
CA THR A 391 -17.00 6.71 -16.86
C THR A 391 -16.10 7.94 -16.99
N MET A 392 -16.68 9.11 -17.28
CA MET A 392 -15.95 10.37 -17.35
C MET A 392 -15.31 10.75 -16.01
N VAL A 393 -16.03 10.62 -14.91
CA VAL A 393 -15.55 10.87 -13.55
C VAL A 393 -14.36 9.97 -13.21
N GLU A 394 -14.43 8.67 -13.54
CA GLU A 394 -13.34 7.74 -13.29
C GLU A 394 -12.07 8.13 -14.05
N ASN A 395 -12.18 8.45 -15.33
CA ASN A 395 -11.06 8.90 -16.17
C ASN A 395 -10.46 10.21 -15.65
N LEU A 396 -11.30 11.20 -15.35
CA LEU A 396 -10.85 12.50 -14.81
C LEU A 396 -10.17 12.35 -13.46
N ARG A 397 -10.68 11.50 -12.56
CA ARG A 397 -10.04 11.21 -11.28
C ARG A 397 -8.65 10.62 -11.44
N GLN A 398 -8.48 9.69 -12.38
CA GLN A 398 -7.16 9.10 -12.68
C GLN A 398 -6.20 10.15 -13.22
N ASP A 399 -6.63 10.98 -14.15
CA ASP A 399 -5.84 12.07 -14.73
C ASP A 399 -5.41 13.10 -13.67
N VAL A 400 -6.36 13.59 -12.86
CA VAL A 400 -6.08 14.53 -11.76
C VAL A 400 -5.07 13.93 -10.78
N LYS A 401 -5.28 12.67 -10.35
CA LYS A 401 -4.39 11.98 -9.44
C LYS A 401 -2.97 11.81 -10.02
N GLN A 402 -2.86 11.53 -11.31
CA GLN A 402 -1.57 11.40 -11.98
C GLN A 402 -0.82 12.73 -12.06
N GLN A 403 -1.50 13.82 -12.39
CA GLN A 403 -0.91 15.16 -12.47
C GLN A 403 -0.49 15.68 -11.08
N GLU A 404 -1.32 15.48 -10.05
CA GLU A 404 -0.97 15.82 -8.67
C GLU A 404 0.26 15.04 -8.19
N LYS A 405 0.33 13.74 -8.50
CA LYS A 405 1.47 12.89 -8.16
C LYS A 405 2.78 13.38 -8.80
N GLN A 406 2.74 13.83 -10.05
CA GLN A 406 3.93 14.38 -10.71
C GLN A 406 4.41 15.68 -10.03
N LYS A 407 3.51 16.58 -9.66
CA LYS A 407 3.84 17.83 -8.95
C LYS A 407 4.46 17.59 -7.57
N ILE A 408 3.93 16.61 -6.83
CA ILE A 408 4.48 16.18 -5.54
C ILE A 408 5.87 15.59 -5.73
N ASN A 409 6.08 14.78 -6.76
CA ASN A 409 7.34 14.11 -7.04
C ASN A 409 8.51 15.10 -7.26
N VAL A 410 8.31 16.18 -8.02
CA VAL A 410 9.35 17.20 -8.23
C VAL A 410 9.73 17.89 -6.92
N LYS A 411 8.76 18.23 -6.08
CA LYS A 411 9.01 18.79 -4.76
C LYS A 411 9.82 17.86 -3.86
N HIS A 412 9.53 16.56 -3.88
CA HIS A 412 10.29 15.57 -3.13
C HIS A 412 11.74 15.47 -3.61
N PHE A 413 11.98 15.54 -4.92
CA PHE A 413 13.35 15.56 -5.46
C PHE A 413 14.12 16.79 -5.00
N ILE A 414 13.52 17.98 -5.06
CA ILE A 414 14.14 19.23 -4.60
C ILE A 414 14.43 19.15 -3.09
N ALA A 415 13.53 18.62 -2.29
CA ALA A 415 13.74 18.43 -0.86
C ALA A 415 14.92 17.49 -0.57
N ALA A 416 15.05 16.40 -1.33
CA ALA A 416 16.18 15.50 -1.26
C ALA A 416 17.50 16.20 -1.64
N VAL A 417 17.50 17.02 -2.70
CA VAL A 417 18.68 17.81 -3.10
C VAL A 417 19.10 18.78 -2.00
N LYS A 418 18.16 19.50 -1.39
CA LYS A 418 18.44 20.48 -0.32
C LYS A 418 19.03 19.85 0.95
N LYS A 419 18.76 18.55 1.18
CA LYS A 419 19.30 17.79 2.31
C LYS A 419 20.79 17.44 2.13
N TYR A 420 21.26 17.30 0.89
CA TYR A 420 22.63 16.85 0.56
C TYR A 420 23.39 17.93 -0.23
N THR A 421 23.88 18.96 0.45
CA THR A 421 24.61 20.07 -0.19
C THR A 421 26.07 19.76 -0.54
N ASP A 422 26.71 18.82 0.17
CA ASP A 422 28.09 18.43 -0.07
C ASP A 422 28.25 16.89 0.02
N MET A 423 28.28 16.24 -1.14
CA MET A 423 28.36 14.80 -1.25
C MET A 423 29.80 14.36 -1.60
N THR A 424 30.54 13.92 -0.61
CA THR A 424 31.92 13.43 -0.78
C THR A 424 32.00 11.98 -1.20
N GLN A 425 31.10 11.14 -0.70
CA GLN A 425 31.05 9.69 -0.97
C GLN A 425 29.63 9.24 -1.26
N LEU A 426 29.50 8.19 -2.09
CA LEU A 426 28.23 7.56 -2.38
C LEU A 426 27.88 6.57 -1.26
N ASP A 427 26.72 6.77 -0.64
CA ASP A 427 26.15 5.83 0.33
C ASP A 427 24.89 5.14 -0.24
N THR A 428 24.58 3.95 0.28
CA THR A 428 23.43 3.17 -0.17
C THR A 428 22.11 3.90 0.04
N SER A 429 21.97 4.65 1.14
CA SER A 429 20.79 5.43 1.45
C SER A 429 20.61 6.59 0.47
N ILE A 430 21.67 7.35 0.23
CA ILE A 430 21.72 8.45 -0.74
C ILE A 430 21.38 7.94 -2.14
N LEU A 431 22.08 6.88 -2.58
CA LEU A 431 21.82 6.27 -3.88
C LEU A 431 20.35 5.90 -4.07
N ARG A 432 19.71 5.33 -3.06
CA ARG A 432 18.31 4.89 -3.13
C ARG A 432 17.31 6.02 -2.94
N GLU A 433 17.70 7.11 -2.31
CA GLU A 433 16.88 8.32 -2.23
C GLU A 433 16.77 9.00 -3.59
N PHE A 434 17.86 9.01 -4.39
CA PHE A 434 17.89 9.67 -5.68
C PHE A 434 17.59 8.77 -6.87
N VAL A 435 18.03 7.50 -6.87
CA VAL A 435 18.05 6.64 -8.04
C VAL A 435 17.02 5.52 -7.96
N GLU A 436 16.13 5.44 -8.96
CA GLU A 436 15.16 4.36 -9.14
C GLU A 436 15.78 3.17 -9.91
N LYS A 437 16.41 3.45 -11.04
CA LYS A 437 17.02 2.45 -11.93
C LYS A 437 18.22 3.01 -12.67
N ILE A 438 19.14 2.12 -13.05
CA ILE A 438 20.27 2.44 -13.91
C ILE A 438 20.29 1.41 -15.02
N TYR A 439 20.25 1.85 -16.28
CA TYR A 439 20.37 1.02 -17.46
C TYR A 439 21.80 1.13 -18.01
N ILE A 440 22.38 -0.01 -18.35
CA ILE A 440 23.76 -0.13 -18.86
C ILE A 440 23.72 -0.76 -20.25
N SER A 441 24.23 -0.04 -21.26
CA SER A 441 24.33 -0.53 -22.64
C SER A 441 25.50 -1.49 -22.81
N ASP A 442 25.57 -2.13 -23.99
CA ASP A 442 26.80 -2.78 -24.45
C ASP A 442 27.86 -1.72 -24.79
N VAL A 443 29.08 -2.17 -24.97
CA VAL A 443 30.19 -1.34 -25.40
C VAL A 443 30.12 -1.18 -26.89
N TYR A 444 30.18 0.04 -27.39
CA TYR A 444 30.24 0.34 -28.82
C TYR A 444 31.39 1.26 -29.15
N THR A 445 31.79 1.26 -30.42
CA THR A 445 32.85 2.10 -30.97
C THR A 445 32.23 3.10 -31.93
N PRO A 446 32.15 4.40 -31.59
CA PRO A 446 31.45 5.39 -32.41
C PRO A 446 32.22 5.72 -33.71
N ASP A 447 33.54 5.60 -33.69
CA ASP A 447 34.39 5.84 -34.87
C ASP A 447 35.17 4.56 -35.23
N GLU A 448 34.91 4.02 -36.44
CA GLU A 448 35.61 2.84 -36.96
C GLU A 448 37.11 3.08 -37.14
N ASN A 449 37.56 4.35 -37.31
CA ASN A 449 38.95 4.73 -37.44
C ASN A 449 39.70 4.73 -36.09
N GLU A 450 38.99 4.79 -34.98
CA GLU A 450 39.57 4.74 -33.63
C GLU A 450 39.03 3.54 -32.79
N PRO A 451 39.31 2.30 -33.19
CA PRO A 451 38.74 1.10 -32.57
C PRO A 451 39.19 0.86 -31.12
N ARG A 452 40.16 1.63 -30.62
CA ARG A 452 40.63 1.56 -29.22
C ARG A 452 39.75 2.34 -28.25
N ILE A 453 39.00 3.35 -28.76
CA ILE A 453 38.13 4.16 -27.95
C ILE A 453 36.73 3.50 -27.93
N LYS A 454 36.35 3.03 -26.74
CA LYS A 454 35.09 2.33 -26.53
C LYS A 454 34.20 3.14 -25.61
N PHE A 455 32.95 3.31 -26.02
CA PHE A 455 31.94 4.02 -25.30
C PHE A 455 30.89 3.06 -24.72
N ARG A 456 30.18 3.53 -23.73
CA ARG A 456 29.04 2.85 -23.10
C ARG A 456 28.07 3.87 -22.56
N ASP A 457 26.80 3.73 -22.90
CA ASP A 457 25.76 4.58 -22.36
C ASP A 457 25.26 4.05 -21.02
N ILE A 458 25.13 4.96 -20.10
CA ILE A 458 24.59 4.70 -18.76
C ILE A 458 23.46 5.69 -18.53
N GLN A 459 22.23 5.18 -18.52
CA GLN A 459 21.06 6.00 -18.27
C GLN A 459 20.65 5.84 -16.80
N ILE A 460 20.63 6.94 -16.07
CA ILE A 460 20.17 7.00 -14.68
C ILE A 460 18.73 7.49 -14.68
N VAL A 461 17.84 6.70 -14.11
CA VAL A 461 16.45 7.07 -13.86
C VAL A 461 16.35 7.47 -12.40
N TYR A 462 16.01 8.70 -12.15
CA TYR A 462 15.93 9.27 -10.81
C TYR A 462 14.54 9.03 -10.21
N ASN A 463 14.50 8.85 -8.90
CA ASN A 463 13.23 8.83 -8.16
C ASN A 463 12.49 10.14 -8.41
N PHE A 464 11.17 10.05 -8.58
CA PHE A 464 10.26 11.19 -8.71
C PHE A 464 10.28 11.96 -10.04
N ILE A 465 11.43 12.00 -10.76
CA ILE A 465 11.58 12.82 -11.97
C ILE A 465 11.90 12.00 -13.24
N GLY A 466 12.20 10.71 -13.10
CA GLY A 466 12.55 9.86 -14.23
C GLY A 466 13.96 10.09 -14.76
N ALA A 467 14.18 9.87 -16.06
CA ALA A 467 15.45 10.15 -16.71
C ALA A 467 15.57 11.66 -16.98
N PHE A 468 16.64 12.28 -16.50
CA PHE A 468 16.92 13.69 -16.66
C PHE A 468 18.41 13.90 -16.92
N ASP A 469 18.76 14.68 -17.98
CA ASP A 469 20.11 15.07 -18.31
C ASP A 469 20.46 16.40 -17.65
N PHE A 470 21.17 16.31 -16.54
CA PHE A 470 21.57 17.49 -15.76
C PHE A 470 22.73 18.26 -16.39
N GLU A 471 23.61 17.60 -17.15
CA GLU A 471 24.75 18.22 -17.82
C GLU A 471 24.26 19.13 -18.94
N GLU A 472 23.45 18.60 -19.87
CA GLU A 472 22.85 19.38 -20.95
C GLU A 472 21.98 20.54 -20.42
N ALA A 473 21.14 20.28 -19.41
CA ALA A 473 20.29 21.28 -18.80
C ALA A 473 21.10 22.43 -18.19
N ARG A 474 22.20 22.14 -17.52
CA ARG A 474 23.11 23.12 -16.92
C ARG A 474 23.78 24.00 -17.97
N GLU A 475 24.32 23.39 -19.04
CA GLU A 475 24.94 24.13 -20.14
C GLU A 475 23.98 25.10 -20.80
N GLN A 476 22.76 24.66 -21.11
CA GLN A 476 21.71 25.48 -21.68
C GLN A 476 21.29 26.64 -20.75
N SER A 477 21.17 26.39 -19.45
CA SER A 477 20.80 27.43 -18.47
C SER A 477 21.90 28.45 -18.28
N GLN A 478 23.17 28.04 -18.29
CA GLN A 478 24.32 28.96 -18.25
C GLN A 478 24.44 29.79 -19.53
N ALA A 479 24.18 29.23 -20.69
CA ALA A 479 24.17 29.93 -21.97
C ALA A 479 23.06 31.01 -21.98
N ALA A 480 21.85 30.66 -21.55
CA ALA A 480 20.73 31.58 -21.44
C ALA A 480 21.03 32.76 -20.49
N GLN A 481 21.66 32.49 -19.34
CA GLN A 481 22.07 33.55 -18.41
C GLN A 481 23.15 34.51 -19.00
N LYS A 482 24.09 33.96 -19.77
CA LYS A 482 25.11 34.80 -20.46
C LYS A 482 24.47 35.71 -21.50
N ILE A 483 23.52 35.19 -22.29
CA ILE A 483 22.78 35.99 -23.29
C ILE A 483 21.96 37.09 -22.60
N ALA A 484 21.25 36.76 -21.53
CA ALA A 484 20.46 37.73 -20.77
C ALA A 484 21.31 38.86 -20.15
N LYS A 485 22.52 38.54 -19.68
CA LYS A 485 23.47 39.56 -19.17
C LYS A 485 24.10 40.38 -20.27
N ALA A 486 24.32 39.83 -21.47
CA ALA A 486 24.87 40.53 -22.61
C ALA A 486 23.84 41.43 -23.34
N GLY A 487 22.55 41.14 -23.21
CA GLY A 487 21.47 41.97 -23.79
C GLY A 487 20.97 43.11 -22.91
N VAL A 488 21.54 43.31 -21.72
CA VAL A 488 21.22 44.39 -20.76
C VAL A 488 22.37 45.41 -20.67
N ALA A 489 23.50 45.18 -21.35
CA ALA A 489 24.61 46.10 -21.51
C ALA A 489 24.55 46.76 -22.90
#